data_591ffd748649d91f32eec0b7e62dfb73
#
_entry.id   591ffd748649d91f32eec0b7e62dfb73
#
_cell.length_a   1.000
_cell.length_b   1.000
_cell.length_c   1.000
_cell.angle_alpha   90.00
_cell.angle_beta   90.00
_cell.angle_gamma   90.00
#
_symmetry.space_group_name_H-M   'P 1'
#
loop_
_entity.id
_entity.type
_entity.pdbx_description
1 polymer ?
#
loop_
_entity_poly.entity_id
_entity_poly.type
_entity_poly.pdbx_seq_one_letter_code
_entity_poly.pdbx_strand_id
1 'polypeptide(L)'
;MIDPAHDRQRRAEALANAQIPGFESKVEKTAKPKRDVINVIPTHEKPSDSEIEQITNDVISQLKSVYDPEIPVDIYELGLIYGVELEDDRLLKVEMTLTAPGCPVAGEMPEWVREACEVVAGVARVEVSMTFDPPWTPDRMSDEARLELNML
;
A
#
# COMPACT_ATOMS: atom_id res chain seq x y z
N MET A 1 -51.26 -17.54 31.39
CA MET A 1 -50.00 -17.98 30.82
C MET A 1 -49.67 -17.14 29.62
N ILE A 2 -48.57 -16.47 29.66
CA ILE A 2 -48.05 -15.69 28.54
C ILE A 2 -47.35 -16.61 27.55
N ASP A 3 -47.79 -16.59 26.29
CA ASP A 3 -47.17 -17.35 25.22
C ASP A 3 -45.78 -16.81 24.91
N PRO A 4 -44.71 -17.57 25.06
CA PRO A 4 -43.35 -17.10 24.81
C PRO A 4 -43.09 -16.74 23.34
N ALA A 5 -43.83 -17.31 22.44
CA ALA A 5 -43.72 -16.94 21.03
C ALA A 5 -44.29 -15.52 20.75
N HIS A 6 -45.35 -15.15 21.44
CA HIS A 6 -45.97 -13.85 21.30
C HIS A 6 -45.11 -12.71 21.88
N ASP A 7 -44.40 -12.98 22.95
CA ASP A 7 -43.48 -12.04 23.57
C ASP A 7 -42.23 -11.81 22.73
N ARG A 8 -41.73 -12.83 22.06
CA ARG A 8 -40.62 -12.69 21.08
C ARG A 8 -40.99 -11.83 19.90
N GLN A 9 -42.19 -11.97 19.40
CA GLN A 9 -42.66 -11.22 18.26
C GLN A 9 -42.82 -9.73 18.59
N ARG A 10 -43.35 -9.40 19.76
CA ARG A 10 -43.43 -8.03 20.23
C ARG A 10 -42.06 -7.36 20.39
N ARG A 11 -41.09 -8.09 20.91
CA ARG A 11 -39.72 -7.59 21.04
C ARG A 11 -39.05 -7.33 19.71
N ALA A 12 -39.25 -8.22 18.75
CA ALA A 12 -38.71 -8.07 17.42
C ALA A 12 -39.30 -6.86 16.69
N GLU A 13 -40.59 -6.62 16.82
CA GLU A 13 -41.29 -5.47 16.25
C GLU A 13 -40.85 -4.15 16.89
N ALA A 14 -40.70 -4.15 18.22
CA ALA A 14 -40.22 -2.97 18.95
C ALA A 14 -38.79 -2.60 18.60
N LEU A 15 -37.91 -3.59 18.42
CA LEU A 15 -36.54 -3.38 18.00
C LEU A 15 -36.43 -2.91 16.54
N ALA A 16 -37.24 -3.44 15.66
CA ALA A 16 -37.30 -3.02 14.28
C ALA A 16 -37.75 -1.55 14.13
N ASN A 17 -38.75 -1.14 14.89
CA ASN A 17 -39.27 0.22 14.88
C ASN A 17 -38.30 1.23 15.53
N ALA A 18 -37.55 0.82 16.53
CA ALA A 18 -36.60 1.70 17.22
C ALA A 18 -35.34 1.99 16.39
N GLN A 19 -35.01 1.14 15.44
CA GLN A 19 -33.77 1.25 14.68
C GLN A 19 -33.89 2.05 13.38
N ILE A 20 -35.05 2.09 12.78
CA ILE A 20 -35.20 2.58 11.42
C ILE A 20 -35.06 4.10 11.27
N PRO A 21 -35.62 5.00 12.08
CA PRO A 21 -35.63 6.42 11.74
C PRO A 21 -34.34 7.19 11.97
N GLY A 22 -33.44 6.72 12.81
CA GLY A 22 -32.21 7.44 13.14
C GLY A 22 -30.95 6.85 12.57
N PHE A 23 -30.96 5.56 12.33
CA PHE A 23 -29.77 4.81 11.93
C PHE A 23 -29.47 4.89 10.44
N GLU A 24 -30.49 4.82 9.59
CA GLU A 24 -30.32 4.88 8.14
C GLU A 24 -29.81 6.25 7.67
N SER A 25 -30.27 7.31 8.26
CA SER A 25 -29.84 8.66 7.87
C SER A 25 -28.39 8.96 8.26
N LYS A 26 -27.86 8.31 9.31
CA LYS A 26 -26.46 8.46 9.70
C LYS A 26 -25.51 7.67 8.80
N VAL A 27 -25.90 6.48 8.42
CA VAL A 27 -25.04 5.61 7.57
C VAL A 27 -24.96 6.14 6.15
N GLU A 28 -26.05 6.64 5.61
CA GLU A 28 -26.06 7.20 4.26
C GLU A 28 -25.25 8.49 4.15
N LYS A 29 -25.30 9.35 5.17
CA LYS A 29 -24.56 10.62 5.17
C LYS A 29 -23.06 10.46 5.32
N THR A 30 -22.61 9.42 5.99
CA THR A 30 -21.17 9.21 6.22
C THR A 30 -20.51 8.37 5.16
N ALA A 31 -21.24 7.52 4.46
CA ALA A 31 -20.67 6.59 3.49
C ALA A 31 -20.53 7.18 2.08
N LYS A 32 -21.49 7.98 1.64
CA LYS A 32 -21.50 8.49 0.26
C LYS A 32 -20.43 9.53 -0.06
N PRO A 33 -20.20 10.56 0.74
CA PRO A 33 -19.24 11.59 0.34
C PRO A 33 -17.80 11.15 0.37
N LYS A 34 -17.47 10.11 1.11
CA LYS A 34 -16.10 9.60 1.18
C LYS A 34 -15.69 8.71 0.01
N ARG A 35 -16.65 8.02 -0.59
CA ARG A 35 -16.36 7.14 -1.73
C ARG A 35 -16.26 7.89 -3.05
N ASP A 36 -17.06 8.91 -3.19
CA ASP A 36 -17.13 9.65 -4.45
C ASP A 36 -15.91 10.55 -4.66
N VAL A 37 -15.28 10.99 -3.57
CA VAL A 37 -14.10 11.85 -3.64
C VAL A 37 -12.83 11.08 -3.99
N ILE A 38 -12.76 9.79 -3.63
CA ILE A 38 -11.56 8.98 -3.83
C ILE A 38 -11.45 8.46 -5.27
N ASN A 39 -12.57 8.33 -5.96
CA ASN A 39 -12.61 7.70 -7.27
C ASN A 39 -12.50 8.66 -8.46
N VAL A 40 -12.28 9.93 -8.22
CA VAL A 40 -12.26 10.95 -9.28
C VAL A 40 -10.85 11.34 -9.72
N ILE A 41 -9.83 10.56 -9.37
CA ILE A 41 -8.54 10.75 -10.02
C ILE A 41 -8.62 10.06 -11.38
N PRO A 42 -8.65 10.81 -12.48
CA PRO A 42 -8.67 10.19 -13.80
C PRO A 42 -7.35 9.43 -13.98
N THR A 43 -7.44 8.13 -13.97
CA THR A 43 -6.30 7.21 -14.11
C THR A 43 -5.68 7.24 -15.52
N HIS A 44 -6.15 8.14 -16.38
CA HIS A 44 -5.73 8.21 -17.78
C HIS A 44 -5.05 9.53 -18.16
N GLU A 45 -5.06 10.52 -17.29
CA GLU A 45 -4.32 11.76 -17.57
C GLU A 45 -2.86 11.63 -17.17
N LYS A 46 -2.00 12.17 -18.03
CA LYS A 46 -0.58 12.28 -17.74
C LYS A 46 -0.39 13.05 -16.42
N PRO A 47 0.40 12.53 -15.47
CA PRO A 47 0.66 13.24 -14.23
C PRO A 47 1.43 14.53 -14.47
N SER A 48 1.09 15.58 -13.74
CA SER A 48 1.86 16.83 -13.74
C SER A 48 3.19 16.65 -13.00
N ASP A 49 4.13 17.55 -13.20
CA ASP A 49 5.43 17.49 -12.53
C ASP A 49 5.29 17.47 -11.00
N SER A 50 4.36 18.24 -10.45
CA SER A 50 4.09 18.26 -9.02
C SER A 50 3.47 16.96 -8.52
N GLU A 51 2.61 16.33 -9.33
CA GLU A 51 2.07 15.01 -9.01
C GLU A 51 3.15 13.93 -9.06
N ILE A 52 4.05 14.00 -10.05
CA ILE A 52 5.18 13.05 -10.16
C ILE A 52 6.04 13.13 -8.90
N GLU A 53 6.36 14.35 -8.45
CA GLU A 53 7.14 14.54 -7.23
C GLU A 53 6.45 13.95 -6.00
N GLN A 54 5.15 14.23 -5.84
CA GLN A 54 4.38 13.69 -4.72
C GLN A 54 4.27 12.18 -4.77
N ILE A 55 3.94 11.62 -5.93
CA ILE A 55 3.85 10.17 -6.12
C ILE A 55 5.20 9.51 -5.82
N THR A 56 6.29 10.09 -6.28
CA THR A 56 7.63 9.56 -6.02
C THR A 56 7.95 9.55 -4.53
N ASN A 57 7.62 10.62 -3.81
CA ASN A 57 7.82 10.68 -2.37
C ASN A 57 6.97 9.66 -1.62
N ASP A 58 5.72 9.48 -2.05
CA ASP A 58 4.81 8.51 -1.45
C ASP A 58 5.28 7.07 -1.73
N VAL A 59 5.77 6.80 -2.93
CA VAL A 59 6.37 5.50 -3.29
C VAL A 59 7.59 5.21 -2.42
N ILE A 60 8.49 6.16 -2.25
CA ILE A 60 9.66 5.99 -1.38
C ILE A 60 9.23 5.69 0.05
N SER A 61 8.22 6.39 0.58
CA SER A 61 7.67 6.13 1.90
C SER A 61 7.14 4.71 2.03
N GLN A 62 6.46 4.20 1.01
CA GLN A 62 5.97 2.82 1.00
C GLN A 62 7.10 1.80 0.91
N LEU A 63 8.11 2.06 0.11
CA LEU A 63 9.29 1.19 0.00
C LEU A 63 10.06 1.10 1.32
N LYS A 64 10.09 2.18 2.09
CA LYS A 64 10.69 2.19 3.44
C LYS A 64 9.88 1.39 4.47
N SER A 65 8.69 0.94 4.15
CA SER A 65 7.88 0.06 4.99
C SER A 65 8.11 -1.43 4.70
N VAL A 66 8.84 -1.77 3.65
CA VAL A 66 9.13 -3.15 3.28
C VAL A 66 10.51 -3.56 3.82
N TYR A 67 10.52 -4.63 4.61
CA TYR A 67 11.73 -5.13 5.26
C TYR A 67 12.10 -6.52 4.74
N ASP A 68 13.39 -6.75 4.60
CA ASP A 68 13.90 -8.11 4.48
C ASP A 68 13.72 -8.80 5.85
N PRO A 69 13.11 -10.00 5.91
CA PRO A 69 12.84 -10.63 7.20
C PRO A 69 14.09 -11.01 8.00
N GLU A 70 15.25 -11.08 7.36
CA GLU A 70 16.52 -11.41 8.01
C GLU A 70 17.32 -10.18 8.44
N ILE A 71 16.96 -8.99 7.93
CA ILE A 71 17.72 -7.77 8.15
C ILE A 71 16.80 -6.68 8.74
N PRO A 72 17.15 -6.05 9.88
CA PRO A 72 16.29 -5.05 10.53
C PRO A 72 16.34 -3.66 9.85
N VAL A 73 16.52 -3.61 8.56
CA VAL A 73 16.57 -2.38 7.76
C VAL A 73 15.65 -2.56 6.57
N ASP A 74 14.95 -1.49 6.18
CA ASP A 74 14.06 -1.55 5.02
C ASP A 74 14.84 -1.67 3.71
N ILE A 75 14.15 -2.15 2.68
CA ILE A 75 14.78 -2.44 1.38
C ILE A 75 15.28 -1.19 0.65
N TYR A 76 14.69 -0.02 0.92
CA TYR A 76 15.12 1.23 0.31
C TYR A 76 16.47 1.67 0.86
N GLU A 77 16.61 1.68 2.18
CA GLU A 77 17.87 2.02 2.85
C GLU A 77 18.97 0.98 2.62
N LEU A 78 18.60 -0.28 2.40
CA LEU A 78 19.55 -1.34 1.99
C LEU A 78 20.10 -1.13 0.57
N GLY A 79 19.47 -0.27 -0.23
CA GLY A 79 19.90 -0.05 -1.60
C GLY A 79 19.48 -1.15 -2.56
N LEU A 80 18.39 -1.85 -2.25
CA LEU A 80 17.84 -2.89 -3.12
C LEU A 80 17.00 -2.33 -4.26
N ILE A 81 16.58 -1.07 -4.19
CA ILE A 81 15.82 -0.40 -5.24
C ILE A 81 16.80 0.33 -6.16
N TYR A 82 16.92 -0.14 -7.39
CA TYR A 82 17.82 0.43 -8.39
C TYR A 82 17.20 1.53 -9.22
N GLY A 83 15.89 1.50 -9.42
CA GLY A 83 15.20 2.51 -10.18
C GLY A 83 13.71 2.53 -9.89
N VAL A 84 13.14 3.73 -9.97
CA VAL A 84 11.70 3.96 -9.89
C VAL A 84 11.35 4.95 -10.99
N GLU A 85 10.44 4.56 -11.88
CA GLU A 85 10.00 5.38 -13.00
C GLU A 85 8.48 5.36 -13.09
N LEU A 86 7.89 6.55 -13.21
CA LEU A 86 6.46 6.71 -13.44
C LEU A 86 6.24 7.14 -14.89
N GLU A 87 5.54 6.31 -15.65
CA GLU A 87 5.21 6.60 -17.03
C GLU A 87 3.98 7.51 -17.17
N ASP A 88 3.79 8.05 -18.37
CA ASP A 88 2.70 8.97 -18.68
C ASP A 88 1.30 8.36 -18.45
N ASP A 89 1.17 7.05 -18.58
CA ASP A 89 -0.05 6.30 -18.32
C ASP A 89 -0.22 5.88 -16.84
N ARG A 90 0.61 6.44 -15.97
CA ARG A 90 0.66 6.17 -14.54
C ARG A 90 1.06 4.73 -14.19
N LEU A 91 1.78 4.08 -15.08
CA LEU A 91 2.46 2.83 -14.79
C LEU A 91 3.72 3.12 -14.00
N LEU A 92 3.81 2.59 -12.79
CA LEU A 92 5.00 2.65 -11.96
C LEU A 92 5.89 1.45 -12.24
N LYS A 93 7.09 1.70 -12.69
CA LYS A 93 8.11 0.66 -12.89
C LYS A 93 9.13 0.75 -11.76
N VAL A 94 9.34 -0.37 -11.09
CA VAL A 94 10.33 -0.49 -10.03
C VAL A 94 11.34 -1.55 -10.45
N GLU A 95 12.60 -1.17 -10.50
CA GLU A 95 13.70 -2.08 -10.71
C GLU A 95 14.40 -2.35 -9.39
N MET A 96 14.54 -3.61 -9.01
CA MET A 96 15.11 -3.98 -7.73
C MET A 96 16.04 -5.18 -7.83
N THR A 97 16.81 -5.39 -6.78
CA THR A 97 17.67 -6.55 -6.61
C THR A 97 17.49 -7.19 -5.23
N LEU A 98 18.23 -8.23 -4.97
CA LEU A 98 18.33 -8.87 -3.66
C LEU A 98 19.79 -8.90 -3.21
N THR A 99 20.00 -9.07 -1.89
CA THR A 99 21.35 -9.19 -1.33
C THR A 99 22.10 -10.42 -1.82
N ALA A 100 21.35 -11.47 -2.19
CA ALA A 100 21.89 -12.69 -2.76
C ALA A 100 20.88 -13.36 -3.70
N PRO A 101 21.31 -13.95 -4.83
CA PRO A 101 20.41 -14.61 -5.77
C PRO A 101 19.67 -15.81 -5.20
N GLY A 102 20.19 -16.44 -4.16
CA GLY A 102 19.60 -17.60 -3.50
C GLY A 102 18.77 -17.29 -2.27
N CYS A 103 18.33 -16.04 -2.09
CA CYS A 103 17.52 -15.65 -0.94
C CYS A 103 16.17 -16.42 -0.92
N PRO A 104 15.75 -17.00 0.24
CA PRO A 104 14.50 -17.75 0.33
C PRO A 104 13.26 -16.95 -0.03
N VAL A 105 13.30 -15.64 0.16
CA VAL A 105 12.19 -14.71 -0.13
C VAL A 105 12.29 -14.06 -1.52
N ALA A 106 13.17 -14.57 -2.38
CA ALA A 106 13.40 -14.01 -3.70
C ALA A 106 12.13 -13.96 -4.57
N GLY A 107 11.24 -14.94 -4.40
CA GLY A 107 9.98 -14.98 -5.12
C GLY A 107 8.88 -14.09 -4.52
N GLU A 108 8.96 -13.77 -3.25
CA GLU A 108 7.95 -13.02 -2.52
C GLU A 108 8.25 -11.51 -2.43
N MET A 109 9.52 -11.15 -2.37
CA MET A 109 9.95 -9.76 -2.21
C MET A 109 9.40 -8.83 -3.30
N PRO A 110 9.45 -9.18 -4.60
CA PRO A 110 8.86 -8.32 -5.63
C PRO A 110 7.35 -8.12 -5.46
N GLU A 111 6.66 -9.12 -4.96
CA GLU A 111 5.22 -9.04 -4.69
C GLU A 111 4.93 -8.06 -3.54
N TRP A 112 5.71 -8.13 -2.45
CA TRP A 112 5.57 -7.18 -1.35
C TRP A 112 5.84 -5.74 -1.79
N VAL A 113 6.82 -5.54 -2.66
CA VAL A 113 7.11 -4.23 -3.24
C VAL A 113 5.94 -3.75 -4.11
N ARG A 114 5.41 -4.63 -4.95
CA ARG A 114 4.25 -4.32 -5.79
C ARG A 114 3.05 -3.90 -4.94
N GLU A 115 2.69 -4.70 -3.94
CA GLU A 115 1.58 -4.41 -3.03
C GLU A 115 1.77 -3.09 -2.28
N ALA A 116 2.97 -2.82 -1.80
CA ALA A 116 3.28 -1.58 -1.10
C ALA A 116 3.11 -0.35 -2.01
N CYS A 117 3.48 -0.45 -3.28
CA CYS A 117 3.37 0.64 -4.23
C CYS A 117 1.96 0.82 -4.82
N GLU A 118 1.16 -0.25 -4.89
CA GLU A 118 -0.19 -0.19 -5.44
C GLU A 118 -1.15 0.70 -4.65
N VAL A 119 -0.88 0.90 -3.36
CA VAL A 119 -1.71 1.75 -2.50
C VAL A 119 -1.44 3.25 -2.69
N VAL A 120 -0.41 3.61 -3.43
CA VAL A 120 -0.06 5.02 -3.66
C VAL A 120 -1.06 5.67 -4.59
N ALA A 121 -1.63 6.79 -4.15
CA ALA A 121 -2.57 7.56 -4.96
C ALA A 121 -1.88 8.11 -6.22
N GLY A 122 -2.54 7.99 -7.36
CA GLY A 122 -2.00 8.45 -8.64
C GLY A 122 -1.26 7.36 -9.44
N VAL A 123 -1.00 6.20 -8.85
CA VAL A 123 -0.43 5.03 -9.53
C VAL A 123 -1.57 4.16 -10.05
N ALA A 124 -1.59 3.88 -11.35
CA ALA A 124 -2.59 3.04 -11.98
C ALA A 124 -2.22 1.56 -11.91
N ARG A 125 -0.95 1.26 -12.14
CA ARG A 125 -0.41 -0.11 -12.12
C ARG A 125 1.03 -0.08 -11.63
N VAL A 126 1.49 -1.20 -11.09
CA VAL A 126 2.88 -1.37 -10.65
C VAL A 126 3.48 -2.58 -11.35
N GLU A 127 4.66 -2.39 -11.88
CA GLU A 127 5.46 -3.44 -12.50
C GLU A 127 6.82 -3.48 -11.80
N VAL A 128 7.17 -4.63 -11.23
CA VAL A 128 8.42 -4.82 -10.52
C VAL A 128 9.29 -5.77 -11.33
N SER A 129 10.48 -5.34 -11.67
CA SER A 129 11.48 -6.14 -12.35
C SER A 129 12.69 -6.42 -11.45
N MET A 130 13.20 -7.63 -11.54
CA MET A 130 14.38 -8.06 -10.79
C MET A 130 15.61 -8.01 -11.67
N THR A 131 16.70 -7.45 -11.14
CA THR A 131 18.01 -7.48 -11.81
C THR A 131 19.09 -7.87 -10.81
N PHE A 132 20.12 -8.55 -11.30
CA PHE A 132 21.32 -8.88 -10.53
C PHE A 132 22.58 -8.29 -11.18
N ASP A 133 22.38 -7.34 -12.08
CA ASP A 133 23.45 -6.61 -12.75
C ASP A 133 23.19 -5.09 -12.67
N PRO A 134 24.04 -4.33 -11.98
CA PRO A 134 25.18 -4.78 -11.18
C PRO A 134 24.75 -5.52 -9.91
N PRO A 135 25.59 -6.43 -9.37
CA PRO A 135 25.26 -7.14 -8.14
C PRO A 135 25.22 -6.19 -6.96
N TRP A 136 24.35 -6.47 -6.02
CA TRP A 136 24.26 -5.69 -4.79
C TRP A 136 25.54 -5.88 -3.95
N THR A 137 26.01 -4.78 -3.38
CA THR A 137 27.11 -4.77 -2.40
C THR A 137 26.71 -3.89 -1.21
N PRO A 138 27.35 -4.08 -0.02
CA PRO A 138 27.12 -3.24 1.14
C PRO A 138 27.36 -1.75 0.90
N ASP A 139 28.14 -1.39 -0.10
CA ASP A 139 28.39 0.01 -0.47
C ASP A 139 27.14 0.73 -0.98
N ARG A 140 26.11 -0.01 -1.35
CA ARG A 140 24.81 0.55 -1.79
C ARG A 140 23.91 0.94 -0.64
N MET A 141 24.21 0.50 0.58
CA MET A 141 23.45 0.89 1.75
C MET A 141 23.60 2.38 2.06
N SER A 142 22.53 3.00 2.56
CA SER A 142 22.61 4.33 3.13
C SER A 142 23.47 4.34 4.39
N ASP A 143 23.93 5.52 4.80
CA ASP A 143 24.67 5.67 6.07
C ASP A 143 23.81 5.26 7.27
N GLU A 144 22.51 5.52 7.22
CA GLU A 144 21.56 5.09 8.25
C GLU A 144 21.50 3.57 8.36
N ALA A 145 21.41 2.86 7.24
CA ALA A 145 21.42 1.41 7.21
C ALA A 145 22.72 0.83 7.75
N ARG A 146 23.86 1.41 7.38
CA ARG A 146 25.17 0.99 7.86
C ARG A 146 25.32 1.18 9.37
N LEU A 147 24.80 2.30 9.88
CA LEU A 147 24.80 2.59 11.31
C LEU A 147 23.96 1.58 12.08
N GLU A 148 22.76 1.30 11.58
CA GLU A 148 21.83 0.33 12.18
C GLU A 148 22.43 -1.07 12.26
N LEU A 149 23.22 -1.44 11.25
CA LEU A 149 23.89 -2.75 11.16
C LEU A 149 25.29 -2.76 11.77
N ASN A 150 25.72 -1.68 12.43
CA ASN A 150 27.04 -1.51 13.02
C ASN A 150 28.19 -1.70 12.00
N MET A 151 28.01 -1.19 10.80
CA MET A 151 28.98 -1.29 9.71
C MET A 151 29.76 0.00 9.44
N LEU A 152 29.56 1.02 10.23
CA LEU A 152 30.32 2.26 10.20
C LEU A 152 31.51 2.24 11.12
#